data_ae4f3e2e30e34f82524a9e1f3a8576e8
#
_entry.id   ae4f3e2e30e34f82524a9e1f3a8576e8
#
_cell.length_a   1.000
_cell.length_b   1.000
_cell.length_c   1.000
_cell.angle_alpha   90.00
_cell.angle_beta   90.00
_cell.angle_gamma   90.00
#
_symmetry.space_group_name_H-M   'P 1'
#
loop_
_entity.id
_entity.type
_entity.pdbx_description
1 polymer ?
#
loop_
_entity_poly.entity_id
_entity_poly.type
_entity_poly.pdbx_seq_one_letter_code
_entity_poly.pdbx_strand_id
1 'polypeptide(L)'
;MDEAFNTLFTNRDHLRDRTRKLYRHNVERLMSAKFEPTDDLNMLSTHPEMVFEYMDECCDNTAKLCCTAVIALLKENQCENELLMPFVHKHRELAGKLKEKSDSQSTDKDFATLEEIKGVETLLTNVAKRHRLFTRAPESNAERDVLQRLLLMRLYLMYPSRNEFATLQITSCPSDAKYKGNWLCTRPYKIILNDYKTSNRYEHKEYLLPPSISRLAARVVKSSESGYLLNTPTNPANPVKVLTSITTSPTYLCRPLKLSTRKVIPSKVRFLNKIKCLLACFVCHHAH
;
A
#
# COMPACT_ATOMS: atom_id res chain seq x y z
N MET A 1 1.83 -12.70 27.78
CA MET A 1 2.43 -11.89 26.69
C MET A 1 1.57 -10.71 26.28
N ASP A 2 0.26 -10.85 26.05
CA ASP A 2 -0.65 -9.77 25.64
C ASP A 2 -0.69 -8.58 26.61
N GLU A 3 -0.81 -8.86 27.90
CA GLU A 3 -0.88 -7.84 28.93
C GLU A 3 0.46 -7.09 29.09
N ALA A 4 1.57 -7.85 29.15
CA ALA A 4 2.92 -7.26 29.23
C ALA A 4 3.23 -6.39 28.01
N PHE A 5 2.89 -6.86 26.79
CA PHE A 5 3.10 -6.11 25.56
C PHE A 5 2.23 -4.85 25.48
N ASN A 6 0.96 -4.95 25.85
CA ASN A 6 0.05 -3.82 25.86
C ASN A 6 0.49 -2.77 26.88
N THR A 7 0.92 -3.20 28.07
CA THR A 7 1.41 -2.30 29.13
C THR A 7 2.62 -1.49 28.66
N LEU A 8 3.59 -2.15 27.98
CA LEU A 8 4.79 -1.47 27.47
C LEU A 8 4.49 -0.40 26.41
N PHE A 9 3.46 -0.59 25.59
CA PHE A 9 3.11 0.36 24.53
C PHE A 9 1.94 1.29 24.87
N THR A 10 1.40 1.25 26.09
CA THR A 10 0.26 2.09 26.51
C THR A 10 0.59 3.58 26.41
N ASN A 11 1.82 3.98 26.70
CA ASN A 11 2.24 5.39 26.71
C ASN A 11 2.71 5.90 25.34
N ARG A 12 2.60 5.10 24.27
CA ARG A 12 3.02 5.47 22.91
C ARG A 12 1.85 5.75 21.97
N ASP A 13 1.07 6.77 22.27
CA ASP A 13 -0.06 7.21 21.43
C ASP A 13 0.35 7.58 20.00
N HIS A 14 1.62 7.92 19.78
CA HIS A 14 2.17 8.21 18.47
C HIS A 14 2.36 6.96 17.57
N LEU A 15 2.38 5.74 18.16
CA LEU A 15 2.47 4.51 17.37
C LEU A 15 1.07 4.09 16.88
N ARG A 16 0.93 3.95 15.56
CA ARG A 16 -0.31 3.43 14.97
C ARG A 16 -0.54 1.98 15.41
N ASP A 17 -1.79 1.60 15.63
CA ASP A 17 -2.19 0.23 16.00
C ASP A 17 -1.60 -0.84 15.09
N ARG A 18 -1.51 -0.55 13.79
CA ARG A 18 -0.88 -1.46 12.83
C ARG A 18 0.60 -1.71 13.14
N THR A 19 1.33 -0.68 13.61
CA THR A 19 2.75 -0.81 13.99
C THR A 19 2.88 -1.62 15.27
N ARG A 20 2.02 -1.38 16.26
CA ARG A 20 1.97 -2.16 17.49
C ARG A 20 1.72 -3.64 17.20
N LYS A 21 0.71 -3.96 16.38
CA LYS A 21 0.41 -5.33 15.95
C LYS A 21 1.57 -5.99 15.22
N LEU A 22 2.29 -5.23 14.38
CA LEU A 22 3.46 -5.74 13.66
C LEU A 22 4.61 -6.07 14.63
N TYR A 23 4.90 -5.19 15.59
CA TYR A 23 5.95 -5.44 16.59
C TYR A 23 5.60 -6.65 17.44
N ARG A 24 4.38 -6.70 17.96
CA ARG A 24 3.87 -7.84 18.71
C ARG A 24 4.05 -9.13 17.94
N HIS A 25 3.56 -9.22 16.70
CA HIS A 25 3.66 -10.42 15.89
C HIS A 25 5.12 -10.89 15.68
N ASN A 26 6.06 -9.96 15.45
CA ASN A 26 7.46 -10.33 15.26
C ASN A 26 8.09 -10.83 16.58
N VAL A 27 7.75 -10.23 17.72
CA VAL A 27 8.25 -10.68 19.03
C VAL A 27 7.64 -12.03 19.41
N GLU A 28 6.35 -12.24 19.24
CA GLU A 28 5.67 -13.53 19.50
C GLU A 28 6.31 -14.66 18.69
N ARG A 29 6.61 -14.43 17.42
CA ARG A 29 7.29 -15.41 16.57
C ARG A 29 8.70 -15.73 17.06
N LEU A 30 9.47 -14.71 17.45
CA LEU A 30 10.79 -14.90 18.02
C LEU A 30 10.73 -15.68 19.33
N MET A 31 9.87 -15.26 20.27
CA MET A 31 9.72 -15.92 21.57
C MET A 31 9.31 -17.38 21.41
N SER A 32 8.33 -17.66 20.55
CA SER A 32 7.87 -19.03 20.29
C SER A 32 8.92 -19.93 19.61
N ALA A 33 9.86 -19.34 18.88
CA ALA A 33 10.88 -20.10 18.15
C ALA A 33 12.13 -20.42 18.98
N LYS A 34 12.48 -19.56 19.95
CA LYS A 34 13.77 -19.63 20.64
C LYS A 34 13.68 -19.77 22.16
N PHE A 35 12.51 -19.54 22.74
CA PHE A 35 12.33 -19.58 24.19
C PHE A 35 11.23 -20.56 24.57
N GLU A 36 11.37 -21.20 25.76
CA GLU A 36 10.27 -21.93 26.38
C GLU A 36 9.07 -21.00 26.57
N PRO A 37 7.83 -21.52 26.64
CA PRO A 37 6.64 -20.71 26.84
C PRO A 37 6.78 -19.79 28.06
N THR A 38 6.98 -18.51 27.80
CA THR A 38 7.15 -17.48 28.84
C THR A 38 6.54 -16.16 28.38
N ASP A 39 6.09 -15.38 29.35
CA ASP A 39 5.66 -13.97 29.15
C ASP A 39 6.75 -12.97 29.55
N ASP A 40 7.92 -13.47 29.99
CA ASP A 40 9.02 -12.60 30.41
C ASP A 40 9.79 -12.06 29.19
N LEU A 41 9.48 -10.83 28.81
CA LEU A 41 10.14 -10.12 27.71
C LEU A 41 11.60 -9.72 28.04
N ASN A 42 12.05 -9.84 29.32
CA ASN A 42 13.43 -9.57 29.67
C ASN A 42 14.38 -10.62 29.09
N MET A 43 13.89 -11.81 28.76
CA MET A 43 14.66 -12.84 28.05
C MET A 43 15.31 -12.32 26.76
N LEU A 44 14.70 -11.33 26.09
CA LEU A 44 15.26 -10.71 24.87
C LEU A 44 16.55 -9.94 25.14
N SER A 45 16.71 -9.37 26.33
CA SER A 45 17.92 -8.63 26.72
C SER A 45 18.95 -9.51 27.41
N THR A 46 18.53 -10.55 28.14
CA THR A 46 19.41 -11.45 28.87
C THR A 46 20.01 -12.54 27.98
N HIS A 47 19.37 -12.87 26.85
CA HIS A 47 19.83 -13.88 25.89
C HIS A 47 19.89 -13.33 24.46
N PRO A 48 20.68 -12.28 24.20
CA PRO A 48 20.77 -11.66 22.88
C PRO A 48 21.29 -12.61 21.80
N GLU A 49 22.09 -13.61 22.16
CA GLU A 49 22.59 -14.64 21.24
C GLU A 49 21.48 -15.46 20.61
N MET A 50 20.45 -15.85 21.37
CA MET A 50 19.29 -16.58 20.84
C MET A 50 18.45 -15.72 19.89
N VAL A 51 18.36 -14.42 20.20
CA VAL A 51 17.67 -13.45 19.33
C VAL A 51 18.43 -13.27 18.01
N PHE A 52 19.74 -13.17 18.03
CA PHE A 52 20.57 -13.06 16.82
C PHE A 52 20.54 -14.33 15.99
N GLU A 53 20.61 -15.49 16.63
CA GLU A 53 20.46 -16.79 15.96
C GLU A 53 19.14 -16.85 15.16
N TYR A 54 18.02 -16.47 15.79
CA TYR A 54 16.72 -16.39 15.09
C TYR A 54 16.76 -15.41 13.91
N MET A 55 17.39 -14.25 14.08
CA MET A 55 17.52 -13.25 13.00
C MET A 55 18.33 -13.78 11.82
N ASP A 56 19.37 -14.57 12.09
CA ASP A 56 20.23 -15.14 11.04
C ASP A 56 19.53 -16.26 10.26
N GLU A 57 18.56 -16.95 10.88
CA GLU A 57 17.68 -17.91 10.21
C GLU A 57 16.61 -17.23 9.32
N CYS A 58 16.33 -15.96 9.54
CA CYS A 58 15.32 -15.21 8.81
C CYS A 58 15.88 -14.55 7.54
N CYS A 59 15.01 -14.26 6.56
CA CYS A 59 15.39 -13.34 5.49
C CYS A 59 15.62 -11.92 6.04
N ASP A 60 16.53 -11.15 5.42
CA ASP A 60 16.98 -9.84 5.90
C ASP A 60 15.85 -8.87 6.25
N ASN A 61 14.75 -8.87 5.48
CA ASN A 61 13.59 -8.02 5.78
C ASN A 61 12.89 -8.43 7.08
N THR A 62 12.70 -9.72 7.32
CA THR A 62 12.09 -10.24 8.54
C THR A 62 13.01 -10.01 9.74
N ALA A 63 14.31 -10.29 9.59
CA ALA A 63 15.33 -10.04 10.61
C ALA A 63 15.33 -8.56 11.02
N LYS A 64 15.33 -7.64 10.06
CA LYS A 64 15.29 -6.19 10.32
C LYS A 64 14.02 -5.76 11.05
N LEU A 65 12.85 -6.29 10.66
CA LEU A 65 11.58 -5.98 11.34
C LEU A 65 11.56 -6.52 12.78
N CYS A 66 12.06 -7.74 12.98
CA CYS A 66 12.21 -8.33 14.30
C CYS A 66 13.16 -7.49 15.17
N CYS A 67 14.34 -7.15 14.66
CA CYS A 67 15.30 -6.30 15.33
C CYS A 67 14.70 -4.93 15.72
N THR A 68 13.91 -4.31 14.81
CA THR A 68 13.20 -3.06 15.10
C THR A 68 12.21 -3.21 16.26
N ALA A 69 11.48 -4.32 16.30
CA ALA A 69 10.51 -4.60 17.36
C ALA A 69 11.21 -4.82 18.71
N VAL A 70 12.30 -5.58 18.74
CA VAL A 70 13.12 -5.80 19.96
C VAL A 70 13.70 -4.48 20.47
N ILE A 71 14.30 -3.66 19.60
CA ILE A 71 14.82 -2.33 19.99
C ILE A 71 13.70 -1.47 20.57
N ALA A 72 12.51 -1.49 19.99
CA ALA A 72 11.38 -0.72 20.50
C ALA A 72 10.97 -1.17 21.90
N LEU A 73 10.90 -2.48 22.14
CA LEU A 73 10.58 -3.05 23.46
C LEU A 73 11.65 -2.74 24.51
N LEU A 74 12.93 -2.95 24.18
CA LEU A 74 14.03 -2.67 25.12
C LEU A 74 14.06 -1.19 25.52
N LYS A 75 13.76 -0.28 24.60
CA LYS A 75 13.64 1.15 24.90
C LYS A 75 12.47 1.46 25.83
N GLU A 76 11.30 0.80 25.66
CA GLU A 76 10.17 0.97 26.54
C GLU A 76 10.44 0.45 27.96
N ASN A 77 11.15 -0.68 28.03
CA ASN A 77 11.60 -1.27 29.29
C ASN A 77 12.75 -0.48 29.96
N GLN A 78 13.14 0.65 29.38
CA GLN A 78 14.25 1.48 29.90
C GLN A 78 15.54 0.68 30.11
N CYS A 79 15.78 -0.35 29.28
CA CYS A 79 16.98 -1.15 29.34
C CYS A 79 18.22 -0.28 29.15
N GLU A 80 19.29 -0.65 29.83
CA GLU A 80 20.60 0.02 29.73
C GLU A 80 21.09 0.06 28.29
N ASN A 81 21.77 1.14 27.94
CA ASN A 81 22.30 1.32 26.59
C ASN A 81 23.22 0.19 26.15
N GLU A 82 23.97 -0.41 27.08
CA GLU A 82 24.88 -1.54 26.80
C GLU A 82 24.12 -2.74 26.25
N LEU A 83 22.94 -3.06 26.78
CA LEU A 83 22.09 -4.15 26.31
C LEU A 83 21.40 -3.82 24.97
N LEU A 84 21.14 -2.53 24.73
CA LEU A 84 20.48 -2.07 23.51
C LEU A 84 21.42 -1.98 22.30
N MET A 85 22.68 -1.61 22.51
CA MET A 85 23.62 -1.30 21.43
C MET A 85 23.88 -2.47 20.46
N PRO A 86 24.01 -3.73 20.89
CA PRO A 86 24.16 -4.87 19.96
C PRO A 86 23.03 -4.96 18.94
N PHE A 87 21.77 -4.74 19.37
CA PHE A 87 20.60 -4.73 18.48
C PHE A 87 20.61 -3.54 17.52
N VAL A 88 21.05 -2.36 17.97
CA VAL A 88 21.19 -1.17 17.11
C VAL A 88 22.24 -1.43 16.03
N HIS A 89 23.37 -2.06 16.36
CA HIS A 89 24.41 -2.45 15.40
C HIS A 89 23.88 -3.46 14.38
N LYS A 90 23.22 -4.54 14.83
CA LYS A 90 22.61 -5.55 13.94
C LYS A 90 21.56 -4.91 13.01
N HIS A 91 20.73 -4.00 13.52
CA HIS A 91 19.77 -3.28 12.71
C HIS A 91 20.44 -2.45 11.59
N ARG A 92 21.54 -1.76 11.90
CA ARG A 92 22.31 -0.98 10.90
C ARG A 92 22.93 -1.88 9.84
N GLU A 93 23.51 -3.01 10.24
CA GLU A 93 24.05 -4.02 9.32
C GLU A 93 22.99 -4.52 8.35
N LEU A 94 21.82 -4.96 8.87
CA LEU A 94 20.70 -5.42 8.06
C LEU A 94 20.14 -4.33 7.13
N ALA A 95 20.12 -3.08 7.61
CA ALA A 95 19.70 -1.95 6.79
C ALA A 95 20.69 -1.68 5.64
N GLY A 96 22.00 -1.81 5.88
CA GLY A 96 23.04 -1.73 4.86
C GLY A 96 22.89 -2.82 3.79
N LYS A 97 22.79 -4.10 4.21
CA LYS A 97 22.56 -5.24 3.30
C LYS A 97 21.33 -5.06 2.41
N LEU A 98 20.22 -4.59 3.00
CA LEU A 98 18.99 -4.36 2.24
C LEU A 98 19.12 -3.19 1.26
N LYS A 99 19.87 -2.15 1.62
CA LYS A 99 20.15 -1.03 0.72
C LYS A 99 20.99 -1.49 -0.47
N GLU A 100 22.07 -2.20 -0.24
CA GLU A 100 22.95 -2.75 -1.29
C GLU A 100 22.17 -3.67 -2.23
N LYS A 101 21.32 -4.58 -1.69
CA LYS A 101 20.43 -5.42 -2.48
C LYS A 101 19.43 -4.59 -3.31
N SER A 102 18.86 -3.53 -2.73
CA SER A 102 17.97 -2.64 -3.45
C SER A 102 18.68 -1.92 -4.59
N ASP A 103 19.86 -1.36 -4.32
CA ASP A 103 20.66 -0.63 -5.30
C ASP A 103 21.15 -1.54 -6.44
N SER A 104 21.52 -2.79 -6.13
CA SER A 104 21.94 -3.78 -7.13
C SER A 104 20.78 -4.36 -7.96
N GLN A 105 19.56 -4.38 -7.41
CA GLN A 105 18.37 -4.92 -8.06
C GLN A 105 17.53 -3.88 -8.80
N SER A 106 17.70 -2.58 -8.48
CA SER A 106 17.00 -1.48 -9.13
C SER A 106 17.65 -1.19 -10.50
N THR A 107 17.46 -2.08 -11.45
CA THR A 107 17.71 -1.71 -12.83
C THR A 107 16.50 -0.93 -13.34
N ASP A 108 16.70 0.18 -14.05
CA ASP A 108 15.63 0.98 -14.69
C ASP A 108 14.66 0.14 -15.53
N LYS A 109 15.08 -1.09 -15.87
CA LYS A 109 14.28 -2.08 -16.61
C LYS A 109 13.08 -2.65 -15.83
N ASP A 110 13.09 -2.53 -14.49
CA ASP A 110 12.02 -3.09 -13.66
C ASP A 110 10.86 -2.11 -13.45
N PHE A 111 11.05 -0.84 -13.80
CA PHE A 111 10.02 0.19 -13.68
C PHE A 111 9.31 0.42 -15.03
N ALA A 112 7.98 0.58 -14.97
CA ALA A 112 7.23 0.99 -16.15
C ALA A 112 7.56 2.46 -16.46
N THR A 113 7.81 2.76 -17.72
CA THR A 113 8.00 4.13 -18.17
C THR A 113 6.68 4.90 -18.17
N LEU A 114 6.75 6.22 -18.18
CA LEU A 114 5.55 7.06 -18.27
C LEU A 114 4.77 6.78 -19.57
N GLU A 115 5.46 6.48 -20.66
CA GLU A 115 4.85 6.10 -21.95
C GLU A 115 4.08 4.78 -21.84
N GLU A 116 4.65 3.77 -21.19
CA GLU A 116 3.96 2.50 -20.94
C GLU A 116 2.69 2.70 -20.13
N ILE A 117 2.73 3.56 -19.10
CA ILE A 117 1.57 3.87 -18.27
C ILE A 117 0.50 4.62 -19.07
N LYS A 118 0.89 5.64 -19.84
CA LYS A 118 -0.02 6.37 -20.75
C LYS A 118 -0.60 5.43 -21.82
N GLY A 119 0.17 4.44 -22.28
CA GLY A 119 -0.32 3.40 -23.19
C GLY A 119 -1.47 2.59 -22.57
N VAL A 120 -1.38 2.20 -21.30
CA VAL A 120 -2.46 1.52 -20.58
C VAL A 120 -3.67 2.43 -20.39
N GLU A 121 -3.48 3.69 -20.03
CA GLU A 121 -4.57 4.67 -19.91
C GLU A 121 -5.30 4.84 -21.25
N THR A 122 -4.56 4.92 -22.34
CA THR A 122 -5.12 4.99 -23.69
C THR A 122 -5.91 3.72 -24.03
N LEU A 123 -5.38 2.54 -23.71
CA LEU A 123 -6.09 1.26 -23.92
C LEU A 123 -7.42 1.23 -23.16
N LEU A 124 -7.41 1.57 -21.87
CA LEU A 124 -8.62 1.61 -21.03
C LEU A 124 -9.63 2.65 -21.56
N THR A 125 -9.14 3.80 -22.02
CA THR A 125 -9.97 4.84 -22.65
C THR A 125 -10.65 4.34 -23.92
N ASN A 126 -9.91 3.60 -24.77
CA ASN A 126 -10.47 3.02 -26.01
C ASN A 126 -11.49 1.93 -25.72
N VAL A 127 -11.27 1.09 -24.69
CA VAL A 127 -12.27 0.11 -24.24
C VAL A 127 -13.52 0.83 -23.73
N ALA A 128 -13.37 1.84 -22.88
CA ALA A 128 -14.49 2.61 -22.37
C ALA A 128 -15.30 3.32 -23.47
N LYS A 129 -14.62 3.88 -24.50
CA LYS A 129 -15.27 4.48 -25.67
C LYS A 129 -16.05 3.45 -26.48
N ARG A 130 -15.44 2.29 -26.76
CA ARG A 130 -16.07 1.19 -27.54
C ARG A 130 -17.36 0.71 -26.88
N HIS A 131 -17.34 0.57 -25.56
CA HIS A 131 -18.51 0.16 -24.78
C HIS A 131 -19.42 1.35 -24.40
N ARG A 132 -19.19 2.55 -24.92
CA ARG A 132 -19.95 3.78 -24.65
C ARG A 132 -20.07 4.11 -23.17
N LEU A 133 -19.10 3.73 -22.33
CA LEU A 133 -19.16 3.89 -20.86
C LEU A 133 -19.09 5.35 -20.42
N PHE A 134 -18.71 6.26 -21.31
CA PHE A 134 -18.77 7.70 -21.04
C PHE A 134 -20.17 8.30 -21.24
N THR A 135 -21.09 7.58 -21.89
CA THR A 135 -22.44 8.07 -22.22
C THR A 135 -23.54 7.24 -21.59
N ARG A 136 -23.36 5.91 -21.43
CA ARG A 136 -24.32 5.03 -20.76
C ARG A 136 -23.79 4.52 -19.42
N ALA A 137 -24.68 4.00 -18.58
CA ALA A 137 -24.30 3.30 -17.36
C ALA A 137 -23.61 1.95 -17.69
N PRO A 138 -22.66 1.49 -16.85
CA PRO A 138 -22.12 0.14 -16.99
C PRO A 138 -23.18 -0.91 -16.65
N GLU A 139 -23.30 -1.94 -17.47
CA GLU A 139 -24.28 -3.04 -17.33
C GLU A 139 -23.69 -4.27 -16.64
N SER A 140 -22.38 -4.35 -16.56
CA SER A 140 -21.67 -5.49 -15.95
C SER A 140 -20.58 -5.04 -14.98
N ASN A 141 -20.16 -5.95 -14.10
CA ASN A 141 -19.02 -5.72 -13.21
C ASN A 141 -17.74 -5.48 -14.00
N ALA A 142 -17.54 -6.15 -15.14
CA ALA A 142 -16.39 -5.95 -15.99
C ALA A 142 -16.32 -4.52 -16.56
N GLU A 143 -17.45 -3.93 -16.91
CA GLU A 143 -17.53 -2.54 -17.38
C GLU A 143 -17.31 -1.54 -16.24
N ARG A 144 -17.84 -1.80 -15.04
CA ARG A 144 -17.55 -1.01 -13.84
C ARG A 144 -16.03 -1.04 -13.54
N ASP A 145 -15.42 -2.20 -13.61
CA ASP A 145 -13.98 -2.37 -13.42
C ASP A 145 -13.16 -1.53 -14.40
N VAL A 146 -13.54 -1.48 -15.67
CA VAL A 146 -12.85 -0.63 -16.66
C VAL A 146 -12.89 0.83 -16.25
N LEU A 147 -14.05 1.35 -15.82
CA LEU A 147 -14.18 2.74 -15.36
C LEU A 147 -13.37 3.01 -14.09
N GLN A 148 -13.41 2.11 -13.11
CA GLN A 148 -12.64 2.26 -11.87
C GLN A 148 -11.14 2.27 -12.14
N ARG A 149 -10.65 1.37 -12.99
CA ARG A 149 -9.24 1.30 -13.37
C ARG A 149 -8.78 2.52 -14.12
N LEU A 150 -9.59 3.01 -15.06
CA LEU A 150 -9.30 4.23 -15.80
C LEU A 150 -9.24 5.45 -14.86
N LEU A 151 -10.18 5.53 -13.91
CA LEU A 151 -10.18 6.59 -12.90
C LEU A 151 -8.93 6.53 -12.02
N LEU A 152 -8.58 5.35 -11.51
CA LEU A 152 -7.37 5.17 -10.71
C LEU A 152 -6.11 5.55 -11.46
N MET A 153 -5.96 5.09 -12.71
CA MET A 153 -4.80 5.46 -13.53
C MET A 153 -4.67 6.97 -13.68
N ARG A 154 -5.76 7.68 -13.96
CA ARG A 154 -5.76 9.15 -14.09
C ARG A 154 -5.47 9.84 -12.77
N LEU A 155 -6.01 9.34 -11.66
CA LEU A 155 -5.73 9.87 -10.33
C LEU A 155 -4.25 9.71 -9.98
N TYR A 156 -3.66 8.55 -10.20
CA TYR A 156 -2.23 8.32 -9.91
C TYR A 156 -1.30 9.10 -10.85
N LEU A 157 -1.67 9.29 -12.11
CA LEU A 157 -0.90 10.14 -13.04
C LEU A 157 -0.90 11.62 -12.64
N MET A 158 -1.99 12.07 -11.99
CA MET A 158 -2.14 13.48 -11.61
C MET A 158 -1.73 13.74 -10.16
N TYR A 159 -2.06 12.83 -9.26
CA TYR A 159 -1.84 12.95 -7.83
C TYR A 159 -1.10 11.73 -7.32
N PRO A 160 0.24 11.73 -7.40
CA PRO A 160 1.04 10.63 -6.87
C PRO A 160 0.74 10.43 -5.39
N SER A 161 0.10 9.33 -5.06
CA SER A 161 -0.19 8.96 -3.68
C SER A 161 0.09 7.46 -3.49
N ARG A 162 0.17 7.01 -2.24
CA ARG A 162 0.35 5.58 -1.95
C ARG A 162 -0.98 4.84 -2.16
N ASN A 163 -1.48 4.19 -1.10
CA ASN A 163 -2.72 3.42 -1.15
C ASN A 163 -3.94 4.22 -0.64
N GLU A 164 -3.80 5.54 -0.50
CA GLU A 164 -4.83 6.40 0.08
C GLU A 164 -6.14 6.35 -0.71
N PHE A 165 -6.06 6.16 -2.03
CA PHE A 165 -7.26 6.03 -2.87
C PHE A 165 -8.06 4.74 -2.62
N ALA A 166 -7.48 3.73 -1.93
CA ALA A 166 -8.20 2.52 -1.55
C ALA A 166 -9.32 2.76 -0.54
N THR A 167 -9.16 3.77 0.29
CA THR A 167 -10.06 4.06 1.42
C THR A 167 -10.98 5.24 1.16
N LEU A 168 -11.03 5.75 -0.08
CA LEU A 168 -11.89 6.88 -0.44
C LEU A 168 -13.36 6.51 -0.28
N GLN A 169 -14.01 7.13 0.69
CA GLN A 169 -15.45 7.13 0.87
C GLN A 169 -16.10 8.21 0.00
N ILE A 170 -17.32 8.00 -0.40
CA ILE A 170 -18.06 8.95 -1.24
C ILE A 170 -18.97 9.79 -0.35
N THR A 171 -18.92 11.13 -0.48
CA THR A 171 -19.86 12.01 0.18
C THR A 171 -20.30 13.15 -0.75
N SER A 172 -21.54 13.63 -0.55
CA SER A 172 -22.03 14.85 -1.17
C SER A 172 -21.82 16.09 -0.27
N CYS A 173 -21.52 15.86 1.01
CA CYS A 173 -21.34 16.90 2.00
C CYS A 173 -19.86 17.06 2.38
N PRO A 174 -19.18 18.17 1.99
CA PRO A 174 -17.79 18.38 2.35
C PRO A 174 -17.53 18.51 3.86
N SER A 175 -18.55 18.88 4.65
CA SER A 175 -18.42 18.95 6.11
C SER A 175 -18.15 17.59 6.75
N ASP A 176 -18.68 16.51 6.18
CA ASP A 176 -18.48 15.14 6.68
C ASP A 176 -17.03 14.68 6.49
N ALA A 177 -16.36 15.25 5.48
CA ALA A 177 -14.99 14.92 5.10
C ALA A 177 -13.92 15.65 5.94
N LYS A 178 -14.30 16.53 6.85
CA LYS A 178 -13.37 17.52 7.42
C LYS A 178 -12.34 16.95 8.38
N TYR A 179 -12.66 15.87 9.10
CA TYR A 179 -11.89 15.50 10.29
C TYR A 179 -11.32 14.08 10.30
N LYS A 180 -11.87 13.13 9.55
CA LYS A 180 -11.45 11.73 9.64
C LYS A 180 -11.69 10.98 8.34
N GLY A 181 -10.75 10.07 8.00
CA GLY A 181 -10.84 9.23 6.80
C GLY A 181 -10.50 9.95 5.50
N ASN A 182 -10.55 9.22 4.39
CA ASN A 182 -10.25 9.75 3.05
C ASN A 182 -11.54 9.79 2.23
N TRP A 183 -11.79 10.89 1.53
CA TRP A 183 -13.07 11.17 0.92
C TRP A 183 -12.96 11.60 -0.54
N LEU A 184 -13.90 11.15 -1.34
CA LEU A 184 -14.25 11.75 -2.61
C LEU A 184 -15.55 12.57 -2.41
N CYS A 185 -15.42 13.88 -2.36
CA CYS A 185 -16.56 14.78 -2.37
C CYS A 185 -17.10 14.91 -3.78
N THR A 186 -18.44 14.97 -3.94
CA THR A 186 -19.10 15.07 -5.25
C THR A 186 -19.61 16.48 -5.57
N ARG A 187 -19.58 17.40 -4.59
CA ARG A 187 -20.06 18.79 -4.72
C ARG A 187 -19.17 19.77 -3.94
N PRO A 188 -18.12 20.37 -4.53
CA PRO A 188 -17.51 20.05 -5.83
C PRO A 188 -16.77 18.73 -5.82
N TYR A 189 -16.43 18.21 -7.00
CA TYR A 189 -15.58 17.00 -7.08
C TYR A 189 -14.17 17.30 -6.58
N LYS A 190 -13.84 16.83 -5.40
CA LYS A 190 -12.51 16.94 -4.78
C LYS A 190 -12.19 15.70 -3.95
N ILE A 191 -10.90 15.40 -3.84
CA ILE A 191 -10.40 14.39 -2.92
C ILE A 191 -9.87 15.08 -1.68
N ILE A 192 -10.25 14.57 -0.50
CA ILE A 192 -9.73 14.99 0.80
C ILE A 192 -9.07 13.78 1.44
N LEU A 193 -7.78 13.91 1.75
CA LEU A 193 -6.99 12.89 2.44
C LEU A 193 -6.67 13.37 3.84
N ASN A 194 -7.34 12.82 4.84
CA ASN A 194 -7.08 13.05 6.26
C ASN A 194 -6.20 11.94 6.85
N ASP A 195 -6.34 10.71 6.34
CA ASP A 195 -5.58 9.55 6.81
C ASP A 195 -4.59 9.08 5.75
N TYR A 196 -3.34 9.51 5.86
CA TYR A 196 -2.21 9.10 5.06
C TYR A 196 -0.94 8.99 5.92
N LYS A 197 0.11 8.36 5.42
CA LYS A 197 1.28 7.96 6.24
C LYS A 197 1.89 9.09 7.07
N THR A 198 1.87 10.31 6.59
CA THR A 198 2.47 11.48 7.23
C THR A 198 1.43 12.52 7.67
N SER A 199 0.16 12.15 7.78
CA SER A 199 -0.92 13.09 8.17
C SER A 199 -0.74 13.71 9.56
N ASN A 200 -0.05 13.01 10.48
CA ASN A 200 0.28 13.56 11.80
C ASN A 200 1.28 14.71 11.75
N ARG A 201 2.05 14.82 10.66
CA ARG A 201 3.05 15.87 10.46
C ARG A 201 2.58 16.97 9.53
N TYR A 202 1.79 16.58 8.54
CA TYR A 202 1.26 17.47 7.53
C TYR A 202 -0.25 17.38 7.62
N GLU A 203 -0.93 18.49 7.65
CA GLU A 203 -2.39 18.60 7.68
C GLU A 203 -3.06 17.82 6.54
N HIS A 204 -4.40 17.83 6.50
CA HIS A 204 -5.16 17.21 5.42
C HIS A 204 -4.72 17.74 4.04
N LYS A 205 -4.84 16.88 3.02
CA LYS A 205 -4.57 17.24 1.62
C LYS A 205 -5.87 17.31 0.85
N GLU A 206 -6.06 18.38 0.11
CA GLU A 206 -7.20 18.54 -0.79
C GLU A 206 -6.73 18.61 -2.24
N TYR A 207 -7.43 17.90 -3.12
CA TYR A 207 -7.19 17.91 -4.57
C TYR A 207 -8.51 18.18 -5.29
N LEU A 208 -8.66 19.36 -5.88
CA LEU A 208 -9.79 19.67 -6.75
C LEU A 208 -9.62 18.88 -8.06
N LEU A 209 -10.63 18.11 -8.43
CA LEU A 209 -10.56 17.28 -9.63
C LEU A 209 -10.88 18.11 -10.88
N PRO A 210 -10.05 18.02 -11.94
CA PRO A 210 -10.34 18.65 -13.21
C PRO A 210 -11.64 18.12 -13.82
N PRO A 211 -12.31 18.89 -14.71
CA PRO A 211 -13.61 18.50 -15.27
C PRO A 211 -13.63 17.14 -15.97
N SER A 212 -12.52 16.75 -16.61
CA SER A 212 -12.41 15.44 -17.28
C SER A 212 -12.40 14.27 -16.28
N ILE A 213 -11.71 14.43 -15.15
CA ILE A 213 -11.66 13.42 -14.08
C ILE A 213 -12.95 13.46 -13.27
N SER A 214 -13.52 14.64 -13.00
CA SER A 214 -14.80 14.79 -12.31
C SER A 214 -15.94 14.06 -13.04
N ARG A 215 -16.01 14.19 -14.37
CA ARG A 215 -16.99 13.45 -15.18
C ARG A 215 -16.81 11.93 -15.09
N LEU A 216 -15.57 11.45 -15.10
CA LEU A 216 -15.27 10.04 -14.96
C LEU A 216 -15.60 9.55 -13.53
N ALA A 217 -15.23 10.32 -12.51
CA ALA A 217 -15.56 10.04 -11.11
C ALA A 217 -17.08 9.97 -10.91
N ALA A 218 -17.86 10.89 -11.51
CA ALA A 218 -19.33 10.86 -11.46
C ALA A 218 -19.92 9.55 -12.01
N ARG A 219 -19.32 8.99 -13.07
CA ARG A 219 -19.73 7.70 -13.64
C ARG A 219 -19.45 6.54 -12.68
N VAL A 220 -18.23 6.53 -12.08
CA VAL A 220 -17.85 5.51 -11.10
C VAL A 220 -18.73 5.60 -9.87
N VAL A 221 -18.93 6.80 -9.31
CA VAL A 221 -19.79 7.05 -8.14
C VAL A 221 -21.23 6.56 -8.38
N LYS A 222 -21.82 6.88 -9.56
CA LYS A 222 -23.20 6.46 -9.90
C LYS A 222 -23.35 4.94 -9.97
N SER A 223 -22.27 4.21 -10.24
CA SER A 223 -22.27 2.74 -10.30
C SER A 223 -21.77 2.09 -9.01
N SER A 224 -21.40 2.88 -7.99
CA SER A 224 -20.95 2.37 -6.69
C SER A 224 -22.14 2.05 -5.79
N GLU A 225 -22.15 0.85 -5.23
CA GLU A 225 -23.17 0.37 -4.28
C GLU A 225 -22.68 0.40 -2.84
N SER A 226 -21.34 0.51 -2.63
CA SER A 226 -20.71 0.32 -1.32
C SER A 226 -20.43 1.61 -0.54
N GLY A 227 -20.71 2.78 -1.12
CA GLY A 227 -20.29 4.06 -0.53
C GLY A 227 -18.79 4.35 -0.61
N TYR A 228 -18.00 3.43 -1.19
CA TYR A 228 -16.57 3.61 -1.47
C TYR A 228 -16.33 3.81 -2.96
N LEU A 229 -15.27 4.57 -3.30
CA LEU A 229 -14.90 4.79 -4.70
C LEU A 229 -14.55 3.48 -5.41
N LEU A 230 -13.84 2.59 -4.74
CA LEU A 230 -13.45 1.30 -5.26
C LEU A 230 -14.35 0.21 -4.69
N ASN A 231 -15.19 -0.35 -5.55
CA ASN A 231 -16.03 -1.49 -5.22
C ASN A 231 -15.22 -2.77 -5.31
N THR A 232 -15.05 -3.43 -4.18
CA THR A 232 -14.66 -4.84 -4.10
C THR A 232 -15.57 -5.52 -3.09
N PRO A 233 -15.78 -6.87 -3.18
CA PRO A 233 -16.56 -7.60 -2.20
C PRO A 233 -16.03 -7.46 -0.77
N THR A 234 -14.76 -7.04 -0.63
CA THR A 234 -14.09 -6.79 0.64
C THR A 234 -13.60 -5.35 0.67
N ASN A 235 -14.19 -4.51 1.48
CA ASN A 235 -13.75 -3.14 1.72
C ASN A 235 -12.71 -3.07 2.84
N PRO A 236 -11.71 -2.16 2.75
CA PRO A 236 -11.37 -1.32 1.61
C PRO A 236 -10.63 -2.07 0.50
N ALA A 237 -10.88 -1.69 -0.74
CA ALA A 237 -10.17 -2.25 -1.87
C ALA A 237 -8.68 -1.92 -1.84
N ASN A 238 -7.84 -2.86 -2.26
CA ASN A 238 -6.42 -2.57 -2.47
C ASN A 238 -6.22 -2.07 -3.92
N PRO A 239 -5.80 -0.80 -4.15
CA PRO A 239 -5.62 -0.25 -5.50
C PRO A 239 -4.64 -1.06 -6.33
N VAL A 240 -3.61 -1.64 -5.71
CA VAL A 240 -2.67 -2.52 -6.39
C VAL A 240 -3.38 -3.75 -6.94
N LYS A 241 -4.27 -4.37 -6.15
CA LYS A 241 -5.07 -5.52 -6.63
C LYS A 241 -6.03 -5.12 -7.74
N VAL A 242 -6.67 -3.96 -7.64
CA VAL A 242 -7.56 -3.44 -8.68
C VAL A 242 -6.78 -3.22 -9.98
N LEU A 243 -5.60 -2.62 -9.94
CA LEU A 243 -4.77 -2.40 -11.11
C LEU A 243 -4.12 -3.70 -11.64
N THR A 244 -3.66 -4.59 -10.76
CA THR A 244 -2.99 -5.84 -11.17
C THR A 244 -3.95 -6.88 -11.73
N SER A 245 -5.23 -6.88 -11.35
CA SER A 245 -6.23 -7.76 -11.95
C SER A 245 -6.47 -7.50 -13.45
N ILE A 246 -6.02 -6.34 -13.98
CA ILE A 246 -6.01 -6.07 -15.43
C ILE A 246 -5.13 -7.07 -16.18
N THR A 247 -4.10 -7.56 -15.54
CA THR A 247 -3.00 -8.30 -16.20
C THR A 247 -3.12 -9.80 -16.01
N THR A 248 -3.84 -10.27 -14.99
CA THR A 248 -4.01 -11.71 -14.70
C THR A 248 -5.18 -12.35 -15.45
N SER A 249 -6.11 -11.56 -16.00
CA SER A 249 -7.23 -12.08 -16.79
C SER A 249 -7.29 -11.47 -18.19
N PRO A 250 -6.41 -11.89 -19.10
CA PRO A 250 -6.41 -11.40 -20.50
C PRO A 250 -7.72 -11.72 -21.23
N THR A 251 -8.48 -12.71 -20.77
CA THR A 251 -9.72 -13.19 -21.37
C THR A 251 -10.86 -12.15 -21.32
N TYR A 252 -10.94 -11.34 -20.28
CA TYR A 252 -12.03 -10.34 -20.14
C TYR A 252 -11.83 -9.10 -21.02
N LEU A 253 -10.58 -8.68 -21.24
CA LEU A 253 -10.27 -7.54 -22.13
C LEU A 253 -10.19 -7.95 -23.62
N CYS A 254 -9.93 -9.23 -23.91
CA CYS A 254 -9.66 -9.71 -25.28
C CYS A 254 -10.81 -10.49 -25.90
N ARG A 255 -11.84 -10.93 -25.15
CA ARG A 255 -12.98 -11.67 -25.75
C ARG A 255 -13.79 -10.91 -26.78
N PRO A 256 -13.97 -9.57 -26.73
CA PRO A 256 -14.53 -8.83 -27.86
C PRO A 256 -13.49 -8.41 -28.90
N LEU A 257 -12.20 -8.51 -28.59
CA LEU A 257 -11.11 -8.19 -29.48
C LEU A 257 -10.57 -9.49 -30.07
N LYS A 258 -11.05 -9.88 -31.26
CA LYS A 258 -10.35 -10.79 -32.17
C LYS A 258 -9.02 -10.13 -32.61
N LEU A 259 -8.21 -9.68 -31.66
CA LEU A 259 -6.84 -9.27 -31.89
C LEU A 259 -5.98 -10.53 -31.78
N SER A 260 -5.33 -10.85 -32.87
CA SER A 260 -4.34 -11.92 -32.99
C SER A 260 -3.43 -11.95 -31.75
N THR A 261 -3.63 -12.95 -30.90
CA THR A 261 -3.00 -13.09 -29.58
C THR A 261 -1.52 -13.51 -29.64
N ARG A 262 -0.94 -13.67 -30.85
CA ARG A 262 0.38 -14.30 -31.02
C ARG A 262 1.60 -13.43 -30.68
N LYS A 263 1.50 -12.10 -30.50
CA LYS A 263 2.69 -11.23 -30.33
C LYS A 263 2.78 -10.47 -29.00
N VAL A 264 1.91 -10.68 -28.02
CA VAL A 264 1.82 -9.79 -26.83
C VAL A 264 2.18 -10.49 -25.49
N ILE A 265 2.47 -11.78 -25.49
CA ILE A 265 2.53 -12.57 -24.24
C ILE A 265 3.83 -12.45 -23.41
N PRO A 266 5.05 -12.25 -23.93
CA PRO A 266 6.25 -12.20 -23.08
C PRO A 266 6.42 -10.91 -22.26
N SER A 267 5.81 -9.80 -22.68
CA SER A 267 5.96 -8.51 -22.00
C SER A 267 5.00 -8.30 -20.81
N LYS A 268 3.95 -9.11 -20.69
CA LYS A 268 2.87 -8.93 -19.72
C LYS A 268 3.27 -9.19 -18.26
N VAL A 269 4.10 -10.21 -18.00
CA VAL A 269 4.55 -10.54 -16.64
C VAL A 269 5.54 -9.48 -16.12
N ARG A 270 6.41 -8.95 -17.00
CA ARG A 270 7.32 -7.85 -16.65
C ARG A 270 6.57 -6.55 -16.33
N PHE A 271 5.51 -6.27 -17.06
CA PHE A 271 4.67 -5.09 -16.85
C PHE A 271 3.99 -5.07 -15.48
N LEU A 272 3.58 -6.23 -14.95
CA LEU A 272 2.97 -6.39 -13.63
C LEU A 272 3.90 -6.02 -12.48
N ASN A 273 5.13 -6.52 -12.54
CA ASN A 273 6.14 -6.17 -11.56
C ASN A 273 6.50 -4.68 -11.65
N LYS A 274 6.51 -4.12 -12.86
CA LYS A 274 6.73 -2.70 -13.11
C LYS A 274 5.65 -1.81 -12.48
N ILE A 275 4.35 -2.14 -12.57
CA ILE A 275 3.27 -1.35 -11.90
C ILE A 275 3.36 -1.47 -10.38
N LYS A 276 3.68 -2.65 -9.83
CA LYS A 276 3.91 -2.82 -8.38
C LYS A 276 5.05 -1.94 -7.88
N CYS A 277 6.15 -1.89 -8.63
CA CYS A 277 7.30 -1.05 -8.32
C CYS A 277 6.98 0.44 -8.47
N LEU A 278 6.23 0.85 -9.50
CA LEU A 278 5.84 2.25 -9.69
C LEU A 278 5.01 2.80 -8.52
N LEU A 279 4.01 2.06 -8.08
CA LEU A 279 3.25 2.42 -6.90
C LEU A 279 4.12 2.45 -5.64
N ALA A 280 5.19 1.65 -5.59
CA ALA A 280 6.19 1.69 -4.52
C ALA A 280 7.19 2.85 -4.66
N CYS A 281 7.65 3.18 -5.87
CA CYS A 281 8.69 4.21 -6.11
C CYS A 281 8.17 5.63 -6.18
N PHE A 282 6.95 5.90 -6.70
CA PHE A 282 6.30 7.19 -6.52
C PHE A 282 6.18 7.57 -5.04
N VAL A 283 6.20 6.56 -4.19
CA VAL A 283 6.19 6.68 -2.74
C VAL A 283 7.56 7.05 -2.16
N CYS A 284 8.66 6.65 -2.78
CA CYS A 284 10.01 6.90 -2.26
C CYS A 284 10.62 8.23 -2.75
N HIS A 285 10.37 8.65 -3.99
CA HIS A 285 11.03 9.82 -4.59
C HIS A 285 10.45 11.18 -4.21
N HIS A 286 9.26 11.24 -3.61
CA HIS A 286 8.65 12.50 -3.15
C HIS A 286 8.60 12.62 -1.62
N ALA A 287 9.48 11.93 -0.90
CA ALA A 287 9.62 11.98 0.56
C ALA A 287 10.89 12.74 1.01
N HIS A 288 11.42 13.64 0.17
CA HIS A 288 12.44 14.61 0.57
C HIS A 288 11.87 16.01 0.58
#